data_1409f5ba485ad0820c39dd1928815e18
#
_entry.id   1409f5ba485ad0820c39dd1928815e18
#
_cell.length_a   1.000
_cell.length_b   1.000
_cell.length_c   1.000
_cell.angle_alpha   90.00
_cell.angle_beta   90.00
_cell.angle_gamma   90.00
#
_symmetry.space_group_name_H-M   'P 1'
#
loop_
_entity.id
_entity.type
_entity.pdbx_description
1 polymer ?
#
loop_
_entity_poly.entity_id
_entity_poly.type
_entity_poly.pdbx_seq_one_letter_code
_entity_poly.pdbx_strand_id
1 'polypeptide(L)'
;DVCSSDLYREALVGACAIDATGDPYPDETHAICQAADAVLFGAIGDPKYDNDPKAPVRPEQGLLRMRKSLGLFANLRPIALFDTLADRSPLKAEVVRGTDFVCVRELTGGIYFGRPQGRDEGGDRAVDTCTYSRQEIERVLHVAFRLAMSRRRHLTVVDKANVLATSRFWREIAQQLAPQYPEVELDFMFVDNAAMQIIRQPTHFDVIVTENMFGDILTDEASVISGSLGMLPSASV
;
A
#
# COMPACT_ATOMS: atom_id res chain seq x y z
N ASP A 1 26.14 -17.41 10.09
CA ASP A 1 25.74 -17.61 11.48
C ASP A 1 24.26 -17.38 11.59
N VAL A 2 23.51 -18.48 11.71
CA VAL A 2 22.10 -18.40 12.09
C VAL A 2 22.11 -18.03 13.57
N CYS A 3 21.69 -16.81 13.91
CA CYS A 3 21.52 -16.42 15.30
C CYS A 3 20.51 -17.36 15.95
N SER A 4 20.98 -18.22 16.86
CA SER A 4 20.15 -19.15 17.63
C SER A 4 19.29 -18.46 18.70
N SER A 5 19.09 -17.15 18.61
CA SER A 5 18.39 -16.32 19.59
C SER A 5 17.10 -15.66 19.04
N ASP A 6 16.65 -16.03 17.85
CA ASP A 6 15.41 -15.49 17.31
C ASP A 6 14.22 -16.06 18.10
N LEU A 7 13.59 -15.21 18.89
CA LEU A 7 12.38 -15.56 19.65
C LEU A 7 11.15 -15.18 18.82
N TYR A 8 10.42 -16.20 18.38
CA TYR A 8 9.13 -16.01 17.72
C TYR A 8 7.99 -16.06 18.75
N ARG A 9 7.06 -15.13 18.63
CA ARG A 9 5.78 -15.13 19.34
C ARG A 9 4.66 -15.10 18.32
N GLU A 10 3.75 -16.05 18.41
CA GLU A 10 2.56 -16.09 17.56
C GLU A 10 1.43 -15.29 18.22
N ALA A 11 0.66 -14.55 17.41
CA ALA A 11 -0.50 -13.79 17.85
C ALA A 11 -1.61 -13.86 16.79
N LEU A 12 -2.86 -13.86 17.25
CA LEU A 12 -4.02 -13.96 16.38
C LEU A 12 -4.40 -12.58 15.83
N VAL A 13 -4.69 -12.51 14.52
CA VAL A 13 -5.17 -11.30 13.85
C VAL A 13 -6.12 -11.66 12.70
N GLY A 14 -7.08 -10.78 12.40
CA GLY A 14 -8.05 -11.01 11.32
C GLY A 14 -9.07 -12.08 11.63
N ALA A 15 -9.40 -12.92 10.66
CA ALA A 15 -10.47 -13.91 10.77
C ALA A 15 -10.27 -14.89 11.95
N CYS A 16 -9.06 -15.42 12.15
CA CYS A 16 -8.78 -16.34 13.25
C CYS A 16 -8.91 -15.66 14.63
N ALA A 17 -8.59 -14.38 14.72
CA ALA A 17 -8.80 -13.60 15.95
C ALA A 17 -10.29 -13.37 16.23
N ILE A 18 -11.08 -13.04 15.20
CA ILE A 18 -12.55 -12.91 15.34
C ILE A 18 -13.15 -14.23 15.82
N ASP A 19 -12.74 -15.36 15.24
CA ASP A 19 -13.25 -16.67 15.63
C ASP A 19 -12.95 -17.01 17.11
N ALA A 20 -11.78 -16.62 17.57
CA ALA A 20 -11.34 -16.95 18.93
C ALA A 20 -11.87 -15.97 19.99
N THR A 21 -11.99 -14.69 19.65
CA THR A 21 -12.20 -13.60 20.63
C THR A 21 -13.34 -12.66 20.30
N GLY A 22 -13.85 -12.69 19.04
CA GLY A 22 -14.79 -11.71 18.52
C GLY A 22 -14.15 -10.37 18.07
N ASP A 23 -12.84 -10.21 18.25
CA ASP A 23 -12.08 -9.00 17.88
C ASP A 23 -11.03 -9.31 16.81
N PRO A 24 -10.99 -8.59 15.66
CA PRO A 24 -10.01 -8.84 14.60
C PRO A 24 -8.58 -8.43 14.95
N TYR A 25 -8.36 -7.66 16.02
CA TYR A 25 -7.04 -7.25 16.50
C TYR A 25 -7.06 -7.06 18.03
N PRO A 26 -6.98 -8.17 18.82
CA PRO A 26 -7.03 -8.13 20.26
C PRO A 26 -5.91 -7.28 20.88
N ASP A 27 -6.17 -6.72 22.06
CA ASP A 27 -5.17 -5.91 22.81
C ASP A 27 -3.91 -6.70 23.13
N GLU A 28 -4.03 -8.01 23.39
CA GLU A 28 -2.89 -8.90 23.59
C GLU A 28 -2.00 -8.97 22.34
N THR A 29 -2.60 -9.11 21.16
CA THR A 29 -1.89 -9.09 19.88
C THR A 29 -1.19 -7.75 19.66
N HIS A 30 -1.88 -6.64 19.99
CA HIS A 30 -1.29 -5.31 19.89
C HIS A 30 -0.05 -5.16 20.79
N ALA A 31 -0.13 -5.59 22.03
CA ALA A 31 0.99 -5.53 22.98
C ALA A 31 2.20 -6.37 22.50
N ILE A 32 1.94 -7.55 21.95
CA ILE A 32 3.00 -8.40 21.37
C ILE A 32 3.66 -7.69 20.17
N CYS A 33 2.86 -7.11 19.26
CA CYS A 33 3.38 -6.40 18.10
C CYS A 33 4.21 -5.17 18.50
N GLN A 34 3.77 -4.41 19.51
CA GLN A 34 4.53 -3.24 20.01
C GLN A 34 5.87 -3.60 20.63
N ALA A 35 5.97 -4.78 21.24
CA ALA A 35 7.19 -5.25 21.90
C ALA A 35 8.16 -5.96 20.95
N ALA A 36 7.76 -6.24 19.72
CA ALA A 36 8.57 -6.96 18.73
C ALA A 36 9.42 -5.99 17.91
N ASP A 37 10.62 -6.44 17.51
CA ASP A 37 11.49 -5.70 16.59
C ASP A 37 10.92 -5.68 15.16
N ALA A 38 10.19 -6.73 14.78
CA ALA A 38 9.50 -6.86 13.49
C ALA A 38 8.29 -7.81 13.60
N VAL A 39 7.32 -7.62 12.72
CA VAL A 39 6.14 -8.49 12.63
C VAL A 39 6.12 -9.17 11.27
N LEU A 40 6.21 -10.51 11.27
CA LEU A 40 5.96 -11.31 10.08
C LEU A 40 4.46 -11.54 9.97
N PHE A 41 3.86 -11.03 8.92
CA PHE A 41 2.41 -10.98 8.75
C PHE A 41 1.95 -11.90 7.62
N GLY A 42 0.88 -12.65 7.86
CA GLY A 42 0.24 -13.51 6.88
C GLY A 42 -1.08 -12.94 6.33
N ALA A 43 -1.93 -13.82 5.79
CA ALA A 43 -3.26 -13.45 5.33
C ALA A 43 -4.22 -13.25 6.51
N ILE A 44 -5.16 -12.29 6.38
CA ILE A 44 -6.13 -11.95 7.43
C ILE A 44 -7.55 -12.37 7.12
N GLY A 45 -7.89 -12.52 5.83
CA GLY A 45 -9.25 -12.77 5.35
C GLY A 45 -9.68 -14.22 5.48
N ASP A 46 -11.00 -14.40 5.48
CA ASP A 46 -11.65 -15.69 5.30
C ASP A 46 -12.94 -15.44 4.50
N PRO A 47 -13.20 -16.19 3.41
CA PRO A 47 -14.38 -16.02 2.56
C PRO A 47 -15.72 -16.01 3.29
N LYS A 48 -15.80 -16.61 4.48
CA LYS A 48 -17.02 -16.60 5.30
C LYS A 48 -17.43 -15.19 5.74
N TYR A 49 -16.46 -14.28 5.93
CA TYR A 49 -16.74 -12.89 6.29
C TYR A 49 -17.07 -12.03 5.07
N ASP A 50 -16.52 -12.34 3.89
CA ASP A 50 -16.78 -11.61 2.65
C ASP A 50 -18.22 -11.79 2.17
N ASN A 51 -18.75 -13.00 2.35
CA ASN A 51 -20.08 -13.40 1.88
C ASN A 51 -21.22 -13.01 2.83
N ASP A 52 -20.94 -12.47 4.02
CA ASP A 52 -21.95 -11.97 4.96
C ASP A 52 -22.01 -10.45 4.97
N PRO A 53 -22.98 -9.83 4.26
CA PRO A 53 -23.12 -8.37 4.26
C PRO A 53 -23.54 -7.81 5.63
N LYS A 54 -23.97 -8.67 6.57
CA LYS A 54 -24.38 -8.30 7.93
C LYS A 54 -23.31 -8.60 8.98
N ALA A 55 -22.13 -9.07 8.56
CA ALA A 55 -21.05 -9.35 9.50
C ALA A 55 -20.75 -8.09 10.35
N PRO A 56 -20.86 -8.17 11.68
CA PRO A 56 -20.68 -7.02 12.57
C PRO A 56 -19.25 -6.53 12.60
N VAL A 57 -18.30 -7.40 12.26
CA VAL A 57 -16.86 -7.15 12.27
C VAL A 57 -16.22 -7.85 11.08
N ARG A 58 -15.25 -7.18 10.44
CA ARG A 58 -14.51 -7.71 9.30
C ARG A 58 -13.02 -7.85 9.61
N PRO A 59 -12.34 -8.88 9.08
CA PRO A 59 -10.90 -9.08 9.27
C PRO A 59 -10.06 -7.85 8.90
N GLU A 60 -10.42 -7.13 7.82
CA GLU A 60 -9.73 -5.93 7.32
C GLU A 60 -9.71 -4.80 8.34
N GLN A 61 -10.73 -4.69 9.20
CA GLN A 61 -10.76 -3.70 10.29
C GLN A 61 -9.60 -3.91 11.27
N GLY A 62 -9.22 -5.18 11.51
CA GLY A 62 -8.07 -5.53 12.32
C GLY A 62 -6.76 -5.03 11.70
N LEU A 63 -6.58 -5.25 10.40
CA LEU A 63 -5.40 -4.76 9.67
C LEU A 63 -5.29 -3.23 9.69
N LEU A 64 -6.38 -2.53 9.41
CA LEU A 64 -6.40 -1.07 9.43
C LEU A 64 -6.09 -0.53 10.82
N ARG A 65 -6.66 -1.16 11.88
CA ARG A 65 -6.38 -0.79 13.28
C ARG A 65 -4.91 -1.04 13.64
N MET A 66 -4.34 -2.17 13.25
CA MET A 66 -2.94 -2.51 13.46
C MET A 66 -2.01 -1.48 12.81
N ARG A 67 -2.21 -1.17 11.52
CA ARG A 67 -1.41 -0.18 10.79
C ARG A 67 -1.43 1.17 11.48
N LYS A 68 -2.62 1.64 11.88
CA LYS A 68 -2.78 2.93 12.54
C LYS A 68 -2.17 2.97 13.93
N SER A 69 -2.38 1.93 14.74
CA SER A 69 -1.91 1.89 16.12
C SER A 69 -0.39 1.69 16.25
N LEU A 70 0.22 1.02 15.27
CA LEU A 70 1.67 0.86 15.19
C LEU A 70 2.36 2.00 14.40
N GLY A 71 1.59 2.95 13.86
CA GLY A 71 2.13 4.08 13.12
C GLY A 71 2.70 3.73 11.74
N LEU A 72 2.29 2.59 11.17
CA LEU A 72 2.77 2.11 9.87
C LEU A 72 2.08 2.92 8.76
N PHE A 73 2.75 3.94 8.26
CA PHE A 73 2.15 4.90 7.33
C PHE A 73 2.55 4.70 5.88
N ALA A 74 3.59 3.95 5.60
CA ALA A 74 4.04 3.69 4.24
C ALA A 74 4.14 2.18 3.98
N ASN A 75 3.55 1.74 2.87
CA ASN A 75 3.69 0.37 2.38
C ASN A 75 4.61 0.35 1.18
N LEU A 76 5.67 -0.42 1.27
CA LEU A 76 6.64 -0.63 0.21
C LEU A 76 6.30 -1.92 -0.53
N ARG A 77 6.03 -1.81 -1.80
CA ARG A 77 5.70 -2.92 -2.70
C ARG A 77 6.71 -2.97 -3.85
N PRO A 78 7.81 -3.72 -3.71
CA PRO A 78 8.73 -3.96 -4.83
C PRO A 78 8.06 -4.82 -5.89
N ILE A 79 8.14 -4.39 -7.14
CA ILE A 79 7.67 -5.12 -8.32
C ILE A 79 8.90 -5.39 -9.19
N ALA A 80 9.36 -6.63 -9.19
CA ALA A 80 10.48 -7.06 -9.99
C ALA A 80 10.15 -8.37 -10.69
N LEU A 81 10.61 -8.50 -11.93
CA LEU A 81 10.52 -9.74 -12.67
C LEU A 81 11.90 -10.41 -12.72
N PHE A 82 11.98 -11.63 -12.24
CA PHE A 82 13.15 -12.48 -12.43
C PHE A 82 13.13 -13.07 -13.85
N ASP A 83 14.24 -12.96 -14.57
CA ASP A 83 14.33 -13.43 -15.97
C ASP A 83 13.89 -14.88 -16.16
N THR A 84 14.15 -15.73 -15.16
CA THR A 84 13.71 -17.15 -15.15
C THR A 84 12.20 -17.33 -15.09
N LEU A 85 11.45 -16.28 -14.72
CA LEU A 85 10.00 -16.29 -14.61
C LEU A 85 9.31 -15.48 -15.72
N ALA A 86 10.07 -14.88 -16.64
CA ALA A 86 9.49 -14.03 -17.68
C ALA A 86 8.42 -14.74 -18.54
N ASP A 87 8.60 -16.03 -18.79
CA ASP A 87 7.65 -16.85 -19.55
C ASP A 87 6.39 -17.25 -18.74
N ARG A 88 6.36 -16.96 -17.44
CA ARG A 88 5.19 -17.16 -16.57
C ARG A 88 4.29 -15.93 -16.50
N SER A 89 4.80 -14.78 -16.92
CA SER A 89 3.99 -13.56 -17.02
C SER A 89 2.89 -13.76 -18.08
N PRO A 90 1.66 -13.27 -17.85
CA PRO A 90 0.64 -13.24 -18.89
C PRO A 90 0.92 -12.17 -19.97
N LEU A 91 1.90 -11.30 -19.73
CA LEU A 91 2.36 -10.29 -20.68
C LEU A 91 3.52 -10.83 -21.51
N LYS A 92 3.74 -10.21 -22.66
CA LYS A 92 4.86 -10.58 -23.51
C LYS A 92 6.19 -10.35 -22.79
N ALA A 93 7.11 -11.31 -22.87
CA ALA A 93 8.41 -11.25 -22.20
C ALA A 93 9.21 -9.98 -22.57
N GLU A 94 9.11 -9.51 -23.82
CA GLU A 94 9.76 -8.28 -24.30
C GLU A 94 9.25 -7.00 -23.59
N VAL A 95 8.03 -7.02 -23.05
CA VAL A 95 7.42 -5.89 -22.33
C VAL A 95 7.87 -5.89 -20.87
N VAL A 96 7.98 -7.06 -20.25
CA VAL A 96 8.17 -7.20 -18.81
C VAL A 96 9.61 -7.41 -18.38
N ARG A 97 10.51 -7.81 -19.29
CA ARG A 97 11.93 -7.98 -18.95
C ARG A 97 12.57 -6.68 -18.48
N GLY A 98 13.34 -6.78 -17.40
CA GLY A 98 13.98 -5.63 -16.76
C GLY A 98 13.03 -4.79 -15.90
N THR A 99 11.81 -5.27 -15.65
CA THR A 99 10.92 -4.61 -14.68
C THR A 99 11.54 -4.69 -13.29
N ASP A 100 11.78 -3.51 -12.71
CA ASP A 100 12.23 -3.34 -11.34
C ASP A 100 11.83 -1.94 -10.87
N PHE A 101 10.71 -1.82 -10.17
CA PHE A 101 10.29 -0.58 -9.54
C PHE A 101 9.66 -0.85 -8.16
N VAL A 102 9.53 0.19 -7.36
CA VAL A 102 8.87 0.09 -6.05
C VAL A 102 7.68 1.05 -6.01
N CYS A 103 6.52 0.53 -5.62
CA CYS A 103 5.38 1.37 -5.29
C CYS A 103 5.37 1.66 -3.79
N VAL A 104 5.37 2.94 -3.43
CA VAL A 104 5.20 3.45 -2.07
C VAL A 104 3.76 3.93 -1.92
N ARG A 105 2.96 3.17 -1.17
CA ARG A 105 1.55 3.44 -0.88
C ARG A 105 1.43 4.08 0.50
N GLU A 106 0.74 5.21 0.61
CA GLU A 106 0.30 5.73 1.89
C GLU A 106 -0.74 4.80 2.53
N LEU A 107 -0.67 4.53 3.85
CA LEU A 107 -1.47 3.48 4.48
C LEU A 107 -2.52 3.95 5.48
N THR A 108 -2.45 5.18 5.97
CA THR A 108 -3.19 5.60 7.17
C THR A 108 -4.14 6.77 6.96
N GLY A 109 -4.22 7.28 5.73
CA GLY A 109 -5.12 8.34 5.31
C GLY A 109 -6.07 7.94 4.18
N GLY A 110 -6.61 8.94 3.52
CA GLY A 110 -7.47 8.80 2.36
C GLY A 110 -8.87 8.28 2.66
N ILE A 111 -9.47 7.65 1.65
CA ILE A 111 -10.87 7.22 1.69
C ILE A 111 -11.13 6.08 2.68
N TYR A 112 -10.11 5.29 3.03
CA TYR A 112 -10.27 4.19 3.98
C TYR A 112 -10.38 4.66 5.44
N PHE A 113 -9.93 5.87 5.74
CA PHE A 113 -9.90 6.42 7.10
C PHE A 113 -10.70 7.72 7.27
N GLY A 114 -11.08 8.37 6.18
CA GLY A 114 -11.81 9.64 6.22
C GLY A 114 -13.19 9.51 6.85
N ARG A 115 -13.70 10.62 7.36
CA ARG A 115 -15.03 10.69 7.97
C ARG A 115 -15.77 11.92 7.44
N PRO A 116 -17.07 11.89 7.26
CA PRO A 116 -18.02 10.77 7.53
C PRO A 116 -17.81 9.59 6.56
N GLN A 117 -18.18 8.39 7.01
CA GLN A 117 -18.17 7.16 6.24
C GLN A 117 -19.38 6.31 6.66
N GLY A 118 -20.11 5.76 5.71
CA GLY A 118 -21.24 4.89 5.96
C GLY A 118 -22.51 5.29 5.20
N ARG A 119 -23.65 4.78 5.66
CA ARG A 119 -24.97 5.12 5.11
C ARG A 119 -25.65 6.14 5.99
N ASP A 120 -26.53 6.95 5.39
CA ASP A 120 -27.45 7.83 6.11
C ASP A 120 -28.53 7.04 6.86
N GLU A 121 -29.28 7.72 7.72
CA GLU A 121 -30.34 7.09 8.54
C GLU A 121 -31.45 6.46 7.69
N GLY A 122 -31.72 6.97 6.49
CA GLY A 122 -32.68 6.41 5.54
C GLY A 122 -32.14 5.19 4.77
N GLY A 123 -30.85 4.98 4.74
CA GLY A 123 -30.18 3.90 4.02
C GLY A 123 -30.12 4.10 2.49
N ASP A 124 -30.59 5.24 2.00
CA ASP A 124 -30.68 5.54 0.56
C ASP A 124 -29.39 6.18 0.00
N ARG A 125 -28.51 6.64 0.88
CA ARG A 125 -27.23 7.27 0.50
C ARG A 125 -26.10 6.69 1.30
N ALA A 126 -24.97 6.49 0.63
CA ALA A 126 -23.70 6.13 1.25
C ALA A 126 -22.66 7.22 0.97
N VAL A 127 -21.73 7.42 1.89
CA VAL A 127 -20.63 8.36 1.77
C VAL A 127 -19.35 7.73 2.27
N ASP A 128 -18.28 7.96 1.51
CA ASP A 128 -16.91 7.73 1.92
C ASP A 128 -16.10 9.00 1.65
N THR A 129 -15.41 9.49 2.66
CA THR A 129 -14.67 10.76 2.59
C THR A 129 -13.20 10.51 2.38
N CYS A 130 -12.62 11.12 1.35
CA CYS A 130 -11.17 11.12 1.14
C CYS A 130 -10.56 12.38 1.74
N THR A 131 -9.68 12.22 2.72
CA THR A 131 -8.97 13.33 3.38
C THR A 131 -7.49 13.01 3.54
N TYR A 132 -6.65 14.05 3.37
CA TYR A 132 -5.21 14.01 3.64
C TYR A 132 -4.77 15.30 4.30
N SER A 133 -4.01 15.19 5.38
CA SER A 133 -3.26 16.29 5.97
C SER A 133 -1.89 16.45 5.29
N ARG A 134 -1.29 17.64 5.43
CA ARG A 134 0.08 17.90 4.96
C ARG A 134 1.07 16.88 5.56
N GLN A 135 0.98 16.61 6.85
CA GLN A 135 1.88 15.71 7.55
C GLN A 135 1.83 14.28 7.00
N GLU A 136 0.63 13.77 6.69
CA GLU A 136 0.46 12.43 6.10
C GLU A 136 1.12 12.35 4.73
N ILE A 137 0.97 13.38 3.92
CA ILE A 137 1.58 13.43 2.57
C ILE A 137 3.10 13.59 2.68
N GLU A 138 3.61 14.54 3.47
CA GLU A 138 5.04 14.82 3.60
C GLU A 138 5.83 13.58 4.05
N ARG A 139 5.36 12.87 5.08
CA ARG A 139 6.09 11.71 5.62
C ARG A 139 6.27 10.60 4.59
N VAL A 140 5.24 10.28 3.80
CA VAL A 140 5.32 9.23 2.79
C VAL A 140 6.13 9.68 1.56
N LEU A 141 6.04 10.97 1.18
CA LEU A 141 6.87 11.55 0.13
C LEU A 141 8.35 11.50 0.50
N HIS A 142 8.71 11.81 1.75
CA HIS A 142 10.10 11.68 2.21
C HIS A 142 10.62 10.23 2.12
N VAL A 143 9.78 9.22 2.39
CA VAL A 143 10.16 7.82 2.18
C VAL A 143 10.43 7.57 0.69
N ALA A 144 9.54 8.01 -0.19
CA ALA A 144 9.65 7.80 -1.62
C ALA A 144 10.86 8.52 -2.24
N PHE A 145 11.11 9.77 -1.88
CA PHE A 145 12.29 10.51 -2.34
C PHE A 145 13.60 9.85 -1.89
N ARG A 146 13.71 9.45 -0.61
CA ARG A 146 14.90 8.75 -0.11
C ARG A 146 15.09 7.40 -0.81
N LEU A 147 14.02 6.69 -1.10
CA LEU A 147 14.09 5.45 -1.85
C LEU A 147 14.58 5.70 -3.28
N ALA A 148 14.04 6.71 -3.97
CA ALA A 148 14.49 7.09 -5.30
C ALA A 148 15.98 7.47 -5.33
N MET A 149 16.48 8.19 -4.33
CA MET A 149 17.91 8.51 -4.18
C MET A 149 18.80 7.28 -4.13
N SER A 150 18.32 6.17 -3.54
CA SER A 150 19.07 4.91 -3.47
C SER A 150 18.92 4.03 -4.71
N ARG A 151 18.08 4.45 -5.68
CA ARG A 151 17.78 3.71 -6.91
C ARG A 151 18.18 4.52 -8.15
N ARG A 152 17.30 4.57 -9.18
CA ARG A 152 17.58 5.26 -10.45
C ARG A 152 17.26 6.76 -10.45
N ARG A 153 16.91 7.30 -9.27
CA ARG A 153 16.64 8.73 -9.05
C ARG A 153 15.44 9.29 -9.82
N HIS A 154 14.44 8.45 -10.08
CA HIS A 154 13.21 8.87 -10.72
C HIS A 154 12.01 8.57 -9.81
N LEU A 155 11.20 9.59 -9.50
CA LEU A 155 10.02 9.51 -8.66
C LEU A 155 8.79 9.96 -9.43
N THR A 156 7.85 9.06 -9.63
CA THR A 156 6.54 9.36 -10.22
C THR A 156 5.48 9.46 -9.13
N VAL A 157 4.89 10.64 -8.95
CA VAL A 157 3.70 10.83 -8.10
C VAL A 157 2.46 10.49 -8.91
N VAL A 158 1.75 9.44 -8.49
CA VAL A 158 0.52 9.02 -9.17
C VAL A 158 -0.70 9.56 -8.43
N ASP A 159 -1.56 10.25 -9.15
CA ASP A 159 -2.68 11.00 -8.60
C ASP A 159 -3.89 11.11 -9.55
N LYS A 160 -4.92 11.86 -9.16
CA LYS A 160 -6.07 12.26 -9.98
C LYS A 160 -6.30 13.78 -9.89
N ALA A 161 -5.23 14.57 -10.04
CA ALA A 161 -5.26 16.01 -9.81
C ALA A 161 -6.17 16.78 -10.76
N ASN A 162 -6.50 16.24 -11.94
CA ASN A 162 -7.48 16.82 -12.85
C ASN A 162 -8.90 16.85 -12.25
N VAL A 163 -9.19 16.03 -11.23
CA VAL A 163 -10.52 15.93 -10.59
C VAL A 163 -10.46 16.23 -9.09
N LEU A 164 -9.55 15.59 -8.35
CA LEU A 164 -9.56 15.57 -6.89
C LEU A 164 -8.75 16.71 -6.26
N ALA A 165 -9.33 17.39 -5.27
CA ALA A 165 -8.63 18.40 -4.49
C ALA A 165 -7.47 17.81 -3.66
N THR A 166 -7.66 16.62 -3.08
CA THR A 166 -6.61 15.89 -2.35
C THR A 166 -5.41 15.61 -3.24
N SER A 167 -5.62 15.17 -4.48
CA SER A 167 -4.55 14.91 -5.45
C SER A 167 -3.80 16.19 -5.85
N ARG A 168 -4.49 17.32 -6.00
CA ARG A 168 -3.82 18.62 -6.22
C ARG A 168 -2.94 19.02 -5.05
N PHE A 169 -3.39 18.75 -3.83
CA PHE A 169 -2.63 19.00 -2.60
C PHE A 169 -1.38 18.11 -2.52
N TRP A 170 -1.48 16.83 -2.92
CA TRP A 170 -0.34 15.95 -3.04
C TRP A 170 0.74 16.49 -4.00
N ARG A 171 0.34 17.00 -5.19
CA ARG A 171 1.26 17.62 -6.16
C ARG A 171 1.95 18.84 -5.59
N GLU A 172 1.18 19.72 -4.95
CA GLU A 172 1.71 20.93 -4.33
C GLU A 172 2.82 20.60 -3.32
N ILE A 173 2.56 19.63 -2.43
CA ILE A 173 3.54 19.23 -1.41
C ILE A 173 4.75 18.56 -2.04
N ALA A 174 4.57 17.68 -3.03
CA ALA A 174 5.68 17.03 -3.72
C ALA A 174 6.58 18.06 -4.41
N GLN A 175 6.02 19.08 -5.07
CA GLN A 175 6.76 20.17 -5.67
C GLN A 175 7.51 21.03 -4.64
N GLN A 176 6.94 21.25 -3.45
CA GLN A 176 7.60 21.98 -2.36
C GLN A 176 8.77 21.18 -1.75
N LEU A 177 8.69 19.85 -1.73
CA LEU A 177 9.75 18.99 -1.22
C LEU A 177 10.88 18.71 -2.23
N ALA A 178 10.58 18.72 -3.52
CA ALA A 178 11.54 18.40 -4.59
C ALA A 178 12.89 19.14 -4.48
N PRO A 179 12.96 20.44 -4.12
CA PRO A 179 14.23 21.13 -3.95
C PRO A 179 15.16 20.55 -2.88
N GLN A 180 14.63 19.76 -1.91
CA GLN A 180 15.43 19.05 -0.91
C GLN A 180 16.10 17.79 -1.46
N TYR A 181 15.68 17.34 -2.65
CA TYR A 181 16.16 16.14 -3.33
C TYR A 181 16.55 16.44 -4.78
N PRO A 182 17.52 17.33 -5.01
CA PRO A 182 17.81 17.90 -6.33
C PRO A 182 18.32 16.88 -7.36
N GLU A 183 18.73 15.70 -6.89
CA GLU A 183 19.18 14.62 -7.76
C GLU A 183 18.05 13.70 -8.24
N VAL A 184 16.83 13.88 -7.71
CA VAL A 184 15.66 13.06 -8.08
C VAL A 184 14.86 13.79 -9.14
N GLU A 185 14.69 13.15 -10.29
CA GLU A 185 13.74 13.57 -11.30
C GLU A 185 12.32 13.28 -10.80
N LEU A 186 11.52 14.34 -10.62
CA LEU A 186 10.14 14.26 -10.17
C LEU A 186 9.19 14.43 -11.34
N ASP A 187 8.32 13.45 -11.56
CA ASP A 187 7.21 13.58 -12.51
C ASP A 187 5.85 13.28 -11.88
N PHE A 188 4.79 13.55 -12.63
CA PHE A 188 3.40 13.35 -12.20
C PHE A 188 2.62 12.60 -13.26
N MET A 189 1.86 11.60 -12.83
CA MET A 189 1.03 10.81 -13.73
C MET A 189 -0.38 10.64 -13.16
N PHE A 190 -1.40 10.79 -14.00
CA PHE A 190 -2.76 10.45 -13.57
C PHE A 190 -2.89 8.93 -13.40
N VAL A 191 -3.63 8.50 -12.39
CA VAL A 191 -3.76 7.10 -12.00
C VAL A 191 -4.28 6.21 -13.13
N ASP A 192 -5.19 6.69 -13.95
CA ASP A 192 -5.71 5.98 -15.13
C ASP A 192 -4.61 5.77 -16.20
N ASN A 193 -3.72 6.75 -16.40
CA ASN A 193 -2.56 6.58 -17.26
C ASN A 193 -1.51 5.66 -16.62
N ALA A 194 -1.27 5.77 -15.31
CA ALA A 194 -0.33 4.91 -14.60
C ALA A 194 -0.73 3.43 -14.72
N ALA A 195 -2.02 3.11 -14.54
CA ALA A 195 -2.56 1.77 -14.75
C ALA A 195 -2.23 1.23 -16.15
N MET A 196 -2.42 2.04 -17.20
CA MET A 196 -2.05 1.63 -18.57
C MET A 196 -0.53 1.46 -18.73
N GLN A 197 0.29 2.37 -18.17
CA GLN A 197 1.73 2.33 -18.35
C GLN A 197 2.41 1.21 -17.56
N ILE A 198 1.90 0.83 -16.40
CA ILE A 198 2.36 -0.33 -15.63
C ILE A 198 2.29 -1.61 -16.48
N ILE A 199 1.25 -1.75 -17.30
CA ILE A 199 1.09 -2.91 -18.19
C ILE A 199 1.89 -2.77 -19.48
N ARG A 200 1.95 -1.55 -20.06
CA ARG A 200 2.55 -1.32 -21.37
C ARG A 200 4.05 -1.13 -21.35
N GLN A 201 4.56 -0.49 -20.29
CA GLN A 201 5.95 -0.07 -20.17
C GLN A 201 6.40 -0.04 -18.70
N PRO A 202 6.36 -1.18 -17.97
CA PRO A 202 6.67 -1.24 -16.55
C PRO A 202 8.10 -0.80 -16.23
N THR A 203 9.04 -0.94 -17.17
CA THR A 203 10.44 -0.51 -17.03
C THR A 203 10.64 1.01 -16.98
N HIS A 204 9.61 1.78 -17.33
CA HIS A 204 9.60 3.24 -17.20
C HIS A 204 9.72 3.68 -15.73
N PHE A 205 9.07 2.96 -14.82
CA PHE A 205 8.99 3.33 -13.42
C PHE A 205 10.22 2.89 -12.62
N ASP A 206 10.67 3.76 -11.70
CA ASP A 206 11.69 3.46 -10.69
C ASP A 206 11.05 3.44 -9.30
N VAL A 207 10.51 4.57 -8.85
CA VAL A 207 9.69 4.68 -7.65
C VAL A 207 8.37 5.34 -7.99
N ILE A 208 7.28 4.69 -7.65
CA ILE A 208 5.94 5.29 -7.66
C ILE A 208 5.57 5.65 -6.23
N VAL A 209 5.00 6.83 -6.01
CA VAL A 209 4.33 7.16 -4.75
C VAL A 209 2.89 7.58 -5.02
N THR A 210 1.98 7.11 -4.18
CA THR A 210 0.56 7.40 -4.36
C THR A 210 -0.24 7.26 -3.07
N GLU A 211 -1.46 7.78 -3.09
CA GLU A 211 -2.42 7.68 -2.00
C GLU A 211 -2.89 6.23 -1.78
N ASN A 212 -3.61 6.01 -0.69
CA ASN A 212 -3.95 4.69 -0.18
C ASN A 212 -4.70 3.81 -1.19
N MET A 213 -5.84 4.25 -1.69
CA MET A 213 -6.69 3.45 -2.58
C MET A 213 -6.03 3.22 -3.95
N PHE A 214 -5.39 4.24 -4.52
CA PHE A 214 -4.71 4.08 -5.81
C PHE A 214 -3.53 3.12 -5.68
N GLY A 215 -2.78 3.20 -4.57
CA GLY A 215 -1.67 2.30 -4.29
C GLY A 215 -2.12 0.85 -4.14
N ASP A 216 -3.28 0.62 -3.53
CA ASP A 216 -3.88 -0.72 -3.41
C ASP A 216 -4.15 -1.32 -4.79
N ILE A 217 -4.89 -0.61 -5.63
CA ILE A 217 -5.30 -1.06 -6.94
C ILE A 217 -4.10 -1.27 -7.87
N LEU A 218 -3.19 -0.28 -7.93
CA LEU A 218 -2.04 -0.34 -8.84
C LEU A 218 -1.03 -1.43 -8.47
N THR A 219 -0.86 -1.73 -7.17
CA THR A 219 0.07 -2.79 -6.76
C THR A 219 -0.48 -4.18 -7.04
N ASP A 220 -1.79 -4.37 -6.94
CA ASP A 220 -2.44 -5.62 -7.32
C ASP A 220 -2.40 -5.82 -8.85
N GLU A 221 -2.63 -4.77 -9.63
CA GLU A 221 -2.43 -4.79 -11.07
C GLU A 221 -0.99 -5.12 -11.44
N ALA A 222 -0.01 -4.47 -10.81
CA ALA A 222 1.40 -4.71 -11.06
C ALA A 222 1.85 -6.14 -10.68
N SER A 223 1.15 -6.80 -9.77
CA SER A 223 1.44 -8.18 -9.38
C SER A 223 1.34 -9.17 -10.55
N VAL A 224 0.52 -8.85 -11.53
CA VAL A 224 0.33 -9.65 -12.74
C VAL A 224 1.63 -9.77 -13.56
N ILE A 225 2.50 -8.76 -13.48
CA ILE A 225 3.79 -8.74 -14.20
C ILE A 225 4.67 -9.92 -13.80
N SER A 226 4.74 -10.24 -12.51
CA SER A 226 5.56 -11.34 -11.98
C SER A 226 4.95 -12.74 -12.24
N GLY A 227 3.71 -12.80 -12.74
CA GLY A 227 2.98 -14.05 -12.97
C GLY A 227 2.45 -14.72 -11.70
N SER A 228 2.67 -14.14 -10.51
CA SER A 228 2.17 -14.66 -9.22
C SER A 228 2.15 -13.58 -8.15
N LEU A 229 0.99 -13.37 -7.53
CA LEU A 229 0.81 -12.52 -6.35
C LEU A 229 1.75 -12.92 -5.19
N GLY A 230 2.00 -14.21 -5.01
CA GLY A 230 2.84 -14.72 -3.94
C GLY A 230 4.35 -14.42 -4.10
N MET A 231 4.77 -13.86 -5.24
CA MET A 231 6.15 -13.47 -5.49
C MET A 231 6.45 -12.01 -5.14
N LEU A 232 5.45 -11.24 -4.74
CA LEU A 232 5.63 -9.83 -4.39
C LEU A 232 5.75 -9.64 -2.89
N PRO A 233 6.92 -9.23 -2.40
CA PRO A 233 7.08 -8.86 -0.99
C PRO A 233 6.32 -7.56 -0.70
N SER A 234 5.94 -7.39 0.57
CA SER A 234 5.28 -6.19 1.06
C SER A 234 5.83 -5.85 2.44
N ALA A 235 6.25 -4.62 2.64
CA ALA A 235 6.67 -4.12 3.93
C ALA A 235 5.87 -2.87 4.31
N SER A 236 5.44 -2.79 5.57
CA SER A 236 4.80 -1.59 6.14
C SER A 236 5.71 -0.98 7.19
N VAL A 237 5.99 0.31 7.07
CA VAL A 237 6.90 1.08 7.92
C VAL A 237 6.24 2.35 8.44
#